data_2d63f8c1a7bd26c3dc4b0496a852916a
#
_entry.id   2d63f8c1a7bd26c3dc4b0496a852916a
#
_cell.length_a   1.000
_cell.length_b   1.000
_cell.length_c   1.000
_cell.angle_alpha   90.00
_cell.angle_beta   90.00
_cell.angle_gamma   90.00
#
_symmetry.space_group_name_H-M   'P 1'
#
loop_
_entity.id
_entity.type
_entity.pdbx_description
1 polymer ?
#
loop_
_entity_poly.entity_id
_entity_poly.type
_entity_poly.pdbx_seq_one_letter_code
_entity_poly.pdbx_strand_id
1 'polypeptide(L)'
;MSKKLIIYTDGGSRGNPGPAASGVVIKNKNGETIEEFGEFLEDQTNNFAEYTAIIHALKKAKQMNADEIELYTDSKLVAQQLNRDWRVKDESIQSLFVQAWNLTHEFDKVEISHVKREDNQEADAVVNKILDKHT
;
A
#
# COMPACT_ATOMS: atom_id res chain seq x y z
N MET A 1 23.28 11.65 -2.00
CA MET A 1 22.87 10.89 -0.79
C MET A 1 21.55 10.20 -1.05
N SER A 2 21.44 8.95 -0.66
CA SER A 2 20.19 8.24 -0.85
C SER A 2 19.18 8.62 0.23
N LYS A 3 17.92 8.75 -0.19
CA LYS A 3 16.80 9.01 0.72
C LYS A 3 15.98 7.74 0.83
N LYS A 4 15.87 7.22 2.03
CA LYS A 4 15.10 6.01 2.32
C LYS A 4 13.82 6.36 3.05
N LEU A 5 12.71 5.79 2.59
CA LEU A 5 11.41 5.89 3.26
C LEU A 5 10.95 4.52 3.71
N ILE A 6 10.29 4.50 4.85
CA ILE A 6 9.65 3.31 5.40
C ILE A 6 8.14 3.55 5.31
N ILE A 7 7.43 2.66 4.61
CA ILE A 7 6.02 2.88 4.30
C ILE A 7 5.19 1.72 4.79
N TYR A 8 4.09 2.03 5.48
CA TYR A 8 3.08 1.06 5.85
C TYR A 8 1.83 1.34 5.03
N THR A 9 1.29 0.30 4.41
CA THR A 9 0.10 0.42 3.58
C THR A 9 -0.98 -0.53 4.06
N ASP A 10 -2.23 -0.13 3.92
CA ASP A 10 -3.39 -0.97 4.17
C ASP A 10 -4.48 -0.62 3.18
N GLY A 11 -5.31 -1.59 2.88
CA GLY A 11 -6.50 -1.39 2.08
C GLY A 11 -7.57 -2.34 2.57
N GLY A 12 -8.81 -1.87 2.61
CA GLY A 12 -9.88 -2.71 3.09
C GLY A 12 -11.22 -2.30 2.53
N SER A 13 -12.15 -3.24 2.56
CA SER A 13 -13.54 -2.96 2.21
C SER A 13 -14.46 -3.52 3.30
N ARG A 14 -15.57 -2.82 3.53
CA ARG A 14 -16.63 -3.28 4.44
C ARG A 14 -17.66 -4.01 3.60
N GLY A 15 -17.50 -5.33 3.52
CA GLY A 15 -18.08 -6.19 2.51
C GLY A 15 -17.04 -6.40 1.41
N ASN A 16 -17.04 -7.52 0.74
CA ASN A 16 -16.00 -7.83 -0.26
C ASN A 16 -16.68 -8.35 -1.55
N PRO A 17 -17.10 -7.46 -2.47
CA PRO A 17 -16.86 -6.02 -2.49
C PRO A 17 -17.78 -5.22 -1.57
N GLY A 18 -17.40 -3.98 -1.32
CA GLY A 18 -18.15 -3.02 -0.52
C GLY A 18 -17.40 -1.71 -0.43
N PRO A 19 -17.88 -0.75 0.38
CA PRO A 19 -17.16 0.52 0.57
C PRO A 19 -15.72 0.25 0.99
N ALA A 20 -14.77 0.81 0.24
CA ALA A 20 -13.36 0.51 0.38
C ALA A 20 -12.53 1.77 0.55
N ALA A 21 -11.36 1.62 1.15
CA ALA A 21 -10.42 2.72 1.34
C ALA A 21 -8.99 2.22 1.36
N SER A 22 -8.07 3.11 0.97
CA SER A 22 -6.64 2.90 1.12
C SER A 22 -6.10 3.72 2.28
N GLY A 23 -5.00 3.26 2.88
CA GLY A 23 -4.30 3.98 3.93
C GLY A 23 -2.80 3.86 3.74
N VAL A 24 -2.09 4.95 3.92
CA VAL A 24 -0.64 5.03 3.75
C VAL A 24 -0.04 5.82 4.90
N VAL A 25 1.01 5.29 5.51
CA VAL A 25 1.80 5.97 6.54
C VAL A 25 3.25 5.92 6.08
N ILE A 26 3.86 7.09 5.88
CA ILE A 26 5.24 7.20 5.44
C ILE A 26 6.11 7.71 6.58
N LYS A 27 7.18 6.99 6.86
CA LYS A 27 8.13 7.32 7.91
C LYS A 27 9.52 7.53 7.32
N ASN A 28 10.32 8.36 7.99
CA ASN A 28 11.73 8.49 7.65
C ASN A 28 12.51 7.31 8.26
N LYS A 29 13.79 7.21 7.95
CA LYS A 29 14.64 6.11 8.45
C LYS A 29 14.80 6.10 9.97
N ASN A 30 14.44 7.19 10.66
CA ASN A 30 14.47 7.26 12.12
C ASN A 30 13.15 6.81 12.76
N GLY A 31 12.17 6.41 11.94
CA GLY A 31 10.89 5.95 12.43
C GLY A 31 9.87 7.04 12.69
N GLU A 32 10.17 8.28 12.33
CA GLU A 32 9.25 9.40 12.50
C GLU A 32 8.25 9.44 11.34
N THR A 33 6.97 9.60 11.64
CA THR A 33 5.92 9.73 10.62
C THR A 33 6.02 11.10 9.97
N ILE A 34 6.24 11.13 8.66
CA ILE A 34 6.35 12.38 7.90
C ILE A 34 5.17 12.63 6.98
N GLU A 35 4.37 11.61 6.69
CA GLU A 35 3.19 11.75 5.84
C GLU A 35 2.20 10.66 6.20
N GLU A 36 0.91 11.01 6.25
CA GLU A 36 -0.15 10.05 6.50
C GLU A 36 -1.35 10.45 5.67
N PHE A 37 -1.85 9.55 4.84
CA PHE A 37 -2.99 9.85 3.98
C PHE A 37 -3.69 8.58 3.54
N GLY A 38 -4.87 8.75 2.96
CA GLY A 38 -5.64 7.67 2.40
C GLY A 38 -6.72 8.20 1.50
N GLU A 39 -7.48 7.31 0.90
CA GLU A 39 -8.50 7.68 -0.07
C GLU A 39 -9.68 6.72 0.00
N PHE A 40 -10.89 7.29 -0.12
CA PHE A 40 -12.10 6.51 -0.27
C PHE A 40 -12.19 6.02 -1.73
N LEU A 41 -12.43 4.71 -1.92
CA LEU A 41 -12.33 4.07 -3.22
C LEU A 41 -13.69 3.60 -3.78
N GLU A 42 -14.79 4.04 -3.16
CA GLU A 42 -16.13 3.55 -3.50
C GLU A 42 -16.24 2.05 -3.23
N ASP A 43 -17.06 1.33 -3.98
CA ASP A 43 -17.24 -0.11 -3.79
C ASP A 43 -16.15 -0.88 -4.53
N GLN A 44 -15.27 -1.54 -3.78
CA GLN A 44 -14.16 -2.33 -4.33
C GLN A 44 -13.91 -3.54 -3.46
N THR A 45 -13.11 -4.47 -3.96
CA THR A 45 -12.65 -5.62 -3.20
C THR A 45 -11.49 -5.23 -2.27
N ASN A 46 -11.21 -6.09 -1.28
CA ASN A 46 -10.04 -5.91 -0.42
C ASN A 46 -8.75 -5.85 -1.25
N ASN A 47 -8.58 -6.77 -2.21
CA ASN A 47 -7.36 -6.82 -3.02
C ASN A 47 -7.17 -5.56 -3.86
N PHE A 48 -8.25 -5.02 -4.42
CA PHE A 48 -8.19 -3.76 -5.15
C PHE A 48 -7.70 -2.63 -4.23
N ALA A 49 -8.25 -2.54 -3.02
CA ALA A 49 -7.87 -1.51 -2.07
C ALA A 49 -6.39 -1.65 -1.63
N GLU A 50 -5.94 -2.88 -1.40
CA GLU A 50 -4.55 -3.15 -1.02
C GLU A 50 -3.56 -2.72 -2.10
N TYR A 51 -3.80 -3.08 -3.35
CA TYR A 51 -2.95 -2.65 -4.46
C TYR A 51 -2.98 -1.14 -4.66
N THR A 52 -4.17 -0.55 -4.54
CA THR A 52 -4.33 0.90 -4.70
C THR A 52 -3.51 1.65 -3.65
N ALA A 53 -3.51 1.18 -2.39
CA ALA A 53 -2.70 1.78 -1.33
C ALA A 53 -1.22 1.76 -1.70
N ILE A 54 -0.72 0.65 -2.22
CA ILE A 54 0.69 0.52 -2.61
C ILE A 54 1.02 1.46 -3.78
N ILE A 55 0.14 1.53 -4.77
CA ILE A 55 0.33 2.43 -5.92
C ILE A 55 0.41 3.89 -5.45
N HIS A 56 -0.53 4.31 -4.60
CA HIS A 56 -0.53 5.67 -4.07
C HIS A 56 0.72 5.96 -3.23
N ALA A 57 1.15 4.99 -2.43
CA ALA A 57 2.34 5.11 -1.60
C ALA A 57 3.59 5.31 -2.45
N LEU A 58 3.76 4.51 -3.51
CA LEU A 58 4.93 4.60 -4.36
C LEU A 58 4.94 5.90 -5.19
N LYS A 59 3.77 6.34 -5.66
CA LYS A 59 3.67 7.62 -6.36
C LYS A 59 4.06 8.79 -5.45
N LYS A 60 3.60 8.75 -4.20
CA LYS A 60 3.95 9.79 -3.21
C LYS A 60 5.44 9.78 -2.91
N ALA A 61 6.00 8.59 -2.70
CA ALA A 61 7.42 8.44 -2.42
C ALA A 61 8.28 9.00 -3.56
N LYS A 62 7.84 8.81 -4.81
CA LYS A 62 8.52 9.36 -5.97
C LYS A 62 8.47 10.90 -5.94
N GLN A 63 7.33 11.50 -5.61
CA GLN A 63 7.21 12.94 -5.46
C GLN A 63 8.12 13.49 -4.36
N MET A 64 8.41 12.67 -3.35
CA MET A 64 9.29 13.03 -2.24
C MET A 64 10.76 12.78 -2.56
N ASN A 65 11.07 12.35 -3.78
CA ASN A 65 12.43 12.07 -4.25
C ASN A 65 13.13 10.96 -3.45
N ALA A 66 12.38 9.95 -3.06
CA ALA A 66 12.95 8.78 -2.39
C ALA A 66 13.77 7.94 -3.37
N ASP A 67 14.86 7.36 -2.89
CA ASP A 67 15.73 6.45 -3.65
C ASP A 67 15.48 5.01 -3.26
N GLU A 68 15.21 4.76 -1.97
CA GLU A 68 14.98 3.44 -1.43
C GLU A 68 13.67 3.39 -0.65
N ILE A 69 12.96 2.28 -0.76
CA ILE A 69 11.66 2.07 -0.10
C ILE A 69 11.69 0.73 0.64
N GLU A 70 11.29 0.77 1.91
CA GLU A 70 10.86 -0.41 2.64
C GLU A 70 9.34 -0.30 2.79
N LEU A 71 8.61 -1.19 2.16
CA LEU A 71 7.15 -1.14 2.17
C LEU A 71 6.59 -2.37 2.87
N TYR A 72 5.66 -2.14 3.79
CA TYR A 72 5.00 -3.19 4.56
C TYR A 72 3.51 -3.21 4.28
N THR A 73 2.98 -4.41 4.12
CA THR A 73 1.55 -4.66 3.93
C THR A 73 1.14 -5.85 4.80
N ASP A 74 -0.08 -5.85 5.29
CA ASP A 74 -0.61 -7.01 6.00
C ASP A 74 -1.30 -8.01 5.05
N SER A 75 -1.30 -7.74 3.76
CA SER A 75 -1.79 -8.69 2.76
C SER A 75 -0.67 -9.60 2.29
N LYS A 76 -0.67 -10.84 2.77
CA LYS A 76 0.30 -11.84 2.34
C LYS A 76 0.23 -12.07 0.85
N LEU A 77 -0.99 -12.14 0.30
CA LEU A 77 -1.21 -12.36 -1.12
C LEU A 77 -0.52 -11.28 -1.97
N VAL A 78 -0.77 -10.01 -1.64
CA VAL A 78 -0.21 -8.89 -2.40
C VAL A 78 1.31 -8.86 -2.30
N ALA A 79 1.86 -9.08 -1.09
CA ALA A 79 3.31 -9.11 -0.89
C ALA A 79 3.94 -10.23 -1.74
N GLN A 80 3.35 -11.42 -1.74
CA GLN A 80 3.89 -12.55 -2.50
C GLN A 80 3.79 -12.31 -4.00
N GLN A 81 2.70 -11.72 -4.46
CA GLN A 81 2.55 -11.39 -5.87
C GLN A 81 3.58 -10.37 -6.33
N LEU A 82 3.79 -9.30 -5.57
CA LEU A 82 4.76 -8.25 -5.92
C LEU A 82 6.22 -8.74 -5.80
N ASN A 83 6.46 -9.71 -4.95
CA ASN A 83 7.78 -10.36 -4.86
C ASN A 83 7.95 -11.48 -5.92
N ARG A 84 6.94 -11.68 -6.77
CA ARG A 84 6.92 -12.66 -7.85
C ARG A 84 6.95 -14.10 -7.36
N ASP A 85 6.55 -14.33 -6.11
CA ASP A 85 6.45 -15.67 -5.55
C ASP A 85 5.12 -16.34 -5.94
N TRP A 86 4.07 -15.54 -6.12
CA TRP A 86 2.74 -16.02 -6.51
C TRP A 86 2.27 -15.32 -7.77
N ARG A 87 1.54 -16.06 -8.61
CA ARG A 87 0.98 -15.53 -9.85
C ARG A 87 -0.28 -14.70 -9.60
N VAL A 88 -0.46 -13.64 -10.37
CA VAL A 88 -1.70 -12.86 -10.36
C VAL A 88 -2.65 -13.48 -11.39
N LYS A 89 -3.67 -14.18 -10.92
CA LYS A 89 -4.66 -14.87 -11.77
C LYS A 89 -5.90 -14.03 -12.04
N ASP A 90 -6.25 -13.13 -11.12
CA ASP A 90 -7.43 -12.29 -11.22
C ASP A 90 -7.18 -11.16 -12.20
N GLU A 91 -7.92 -11.17 -13.32
CA GLU A 91 -7.77 -10.17 -14.38
C GLU A 91 -8.05 -8.75 -13.89
N SER A 92 -8.97 -8.58 -12.93
CA SER A 92 -9.28 -7.26 -12.38
C SER A 92 -8.11 -6.67 -11.58
N ILE A 93 -7.21 -7.51 -11.13
CA ILE A 93 -6.04 -7.12 -10.35
C ILE A 93 -4.78 -6.98 -11.22
N GLN A 94 -4.73 -7.66 -12.37
CA GLN A 94 -3.52 -7.64 -13.22
C GLN A 94 -3.07 -6.24 -13.61
N SER A 95 -4.00 -5.35 -13.94
CA SER A 95 -3.66 -3.96 -14.28
C SER A 95 -3.04 -3.23 -13.09
N LEU A 96 -3.58 -3.44 -11.90
CA LEU A 96 -3.04 -2.82 -10.68
C LEU A 96 -1.66 -3.40 -10.34
N PHE A 97 -1.50 -4.71 -10.51
CA PHE A 97 -0.20 -5.36 -10.33
C PHE A 97 0.85 -4.75 -11.25
N VAL A 98 0.53 -4.59 -12.53
CA VAL A 98 1.47 -4.00 -13.50
C VAL A 98 1.84 -2.58 -13.12
N GLN A 99 0.88 -1.77 -12.70
CA GLN A 99 1.13 -0.40 -12.25
C GLN A 99 2.08 -0.38 -11.05
N ALA A 100 1.79 -1.20 -10.04
CA ALA A 100 2.63 -1.28 -8.84
C ALA A 100 4.03 -1.79 -9.19
N TRP A 101 4.11 -2.84 -9.99
CA TRP A 101 5.37 -3.43 -10.43
C TRP A 101 6.24 -2.40 -11.15
N ASN A 102 5.66 -1.66 -12.10
CA ASN A 102 6.40 -0.64 -12.84
C ASN A 102 6.90 0.47 -11.92
N LEU A 103 6.10 0.87 -10.94
CA LEU A 103 6.52 1.90 -9.98
C LEU A 103 7.71 1.45 -9.14
N THR A 104 7.81 0.16 -8.80
CA THR A 104 8.97 -0.31 -8.03
C THR A 104 10.28 -0.10 -8.78
N HIS A 105 10.24 -0.09 -10.10
CA HIS A 105 11.45 0.10 -10.92
C HIS A 105 11.89 1.56 -11.04
N GLU A 106 11.13 2.48 -10.48
CA GLU A 106 11.47 3.90 -10.48
C GLU A 106 12.37 4.30 -9.30
N PHE A 107 12.71 3.34 -8.46
CA PHE A 107 13.56 3.53 -7.28
C PHE A 107 14.81 2.66 -7.41
N ASP A 108 15.87 3.04 -6.70
CA ASP A 108 17.08 2.22 -6.67
C ASP A 108 16.83 0.88 -6.00
N LYS A 109 15.96 0.87 -4.98
CA LYS A 109 15.65 -0.35 -4.26
C LYS A 109 14.25 -0.25 -3.64
N VAL A 110 13.46 -1.29 -3.82
CA VAL A 110 12.17 -1.44 -3.15
C VAL A 110 12.11 -2.83 -2.53
N GLU A 111 11.89 -2.89 -1.23
CA GLU A 111 11.64 -4.15 -0.52
C GLU A 111 10.19 -4.13 -0.06
N ILE A 112 9.44 -5.16 -0.43
CA ILE A 112 8.05 -5.32 -0.03
C ILE A 112 7.97 -6.53 0.89
N SER A 113 7.45 -6.33 2.10
CA SER A 113 7.39 -7.36 3.12
C SER A 113 6.00 -7.46 3.71
N HIS A 114 5.61 -8.69 4.04
CA HIS A 114 4.39 -8.96 4.76
C HIS A 114 4.62 -8.76 6.26
N VAL A 115 3.71 -8.05 6.92
CA VAL A 115 3.67 -7.94 8.38
C VAL A 115 2.32 -8.42 8.89
N LYS A 116 2.26 -8.77 10.15
CA LYS A 116 1.00 -9.13 10.79
C LYS A 116 0.12 -7.89 10.91
N ARG A 117 -1.18 -8.10 10.92
CA ARG A 117 -2.15 -7.00 11.04
C ARG A 117 -1.91 -6.14 12.28
N GLU A 118 -1.55 -6.77 13.39
CA GLU A 118 -1.25 -6.07 14.66
C GLU A 118 -0.03 -5.16 14.55
N ASP A 119 0.84 -5.39 13.58
CA ASP A 119 2.01 -4.55 13.33
C ASP A 119 1.76 -3.50 12.24
N ASN A 120 0.51 -3.39 11.76
CA ASN A 120 0.10 -2.45 10.72
C ASN A 120 -1.03 -1.53 11.18
N GLN A 121 -1.10 -1.26 12.47
CA GLN A 121 -2.23 -0.56 13.08
C GLN A 121 -2.38 0.88 12.62
N GLU A 122 -1.30 1.58 12.35
CA GLU A 122 -1.38 2.98 11.92
C GLU A 122 -2.04 3.12 10.55
N ALA A 123 -1.66 2.28 9.58
CA ALA A 123 -2.27 2.29 8.26
C ALA A 123 -3.72 1.80 8.32
N ASP A 124 -4.00 0.78 9.14
CA ASP A 124 -5.35 0.28 9.38
C ASP A 124 -6.25 1.38 9.95
N ALA A 125 -5.73 2.18 10.88
CA ALA A 125 -6.48 3.29 11.47
C ALA A 125 -6.85 4.34 10.41
N VAL A 126 -5.99 4.61 9.45
CA VAL A 126 -6.28 5.52 8.34
C VAL A 126 -7.45 4.99 7.51
N VAL A 127 -7.43 3.70 7.16
CA VAL A 127 -8.50 3.06 6.41
C VAL A 127 -9.82 3.16 7.16
N ASN A 128 -9.83 2.79 8.44
CA ASN A 128 -11.05 2.80 9.25
C ASN A 128 -11.63 4.19 9.43
N LYS A 129 -10.78 5.19 9.62
CA LYS A 129 -11.22 6.58 9.73
C LYS A 129 -11.94 7.05 8.47
N ILE A 130 -11.41 6.69 7.30
CA ILE A 130 -12.01 7.04 6.02
C ILE A 130 -13.34 6.30 5.84
N LEU A 131 -13.37 5.01 6.14
CA LEU A 131 -14.59 4.22 6.00
C LEU A 131 -15.68 4.69 6.96
N ASP A 132 -15.33 5.03 8.20
CA ASP A 132 -16.29 5.55 9.16
C ASP A 132 -16.92 6.87 8.69
N LYS A 133 -16.16 7.67 7.97
CA LYS A 133 -16.61 8.96 7.44
C LYS A 133 -17.58 8.78 6.25
N HIS A 134 -17.45 7.70 5.50
CA HIS A 134 -18.21 7.45 4.27
C HIS A 134 -19.26 6.34 4.41
N THR A 135 -19.36 5.73 5.55
CA THR A 135 -20.35 4.68 5.83
C THR A 135 -21.13 4.93 7.15
#